data_b3f3c01b465592d17febffc5dfcc8bf5
#
_entry.id   b3f3c01b465592d17febffc5dfcc8bf5
#
_cell.length_a   1.000
_cell.length_b   1.000
_cell.length_c   1.000
_cell.angle_alpha   90.00
_cell.angle_beta   90.00
_cell.angle_gamma   90.00
#
_symmetry.space_group_name_H-M   'P 1'
#
loop_
_entity.id
_entity.type
_entity.pdbx_description
1 polymer ?
#
loop_
_entity_poly.entity_id
_entity_poly.type
_entity_poly.pdbx_seq_one_letter_code
_entity_poly.pdbx_strand_id
1 'polypeptide(L)'
;PKIVKDEEVKPEEKIEEIKEDQKISEKTVVSENKEQIVQAPVEDKGTQVVAVKTDDDENKVFNKVEVEAAFPGGDAAWRNYLQKTLNGNVPVDNGANEGTYTVIVRFIVSKDGSLSDVTCESDPGFGMCAEAVRVIKKTKNWTPAIQNGRNVNAYRRQPITFAVEAQ
;
A
#
# COMPACT_ATOMS: atom_id res chain seq x y z
N PRO A 1 -18.55 -33.66 16.14
CA PRO A 1 -19.15 -32.36 16.18
C PRO A 1 -18.77 -31.60 17.40
N LYS A 2 -18.74 -32.21 18.47
CA LYS A 2 -18.34 -31.57 19.58
C LYS A 2 -16.99 -31.03 19.45
N ILE A 3 -16.14 -31.64 18.82
CA ILE A 3 -14.81 -31.19 18.70
C ILE A 3 -14.74 -29.82 18.17
N VAL A 4 -15.56 -29.52 17.30
CA VAL A 4 -15.53 -28.22 16.69
C VAL A 4 -15.76 -27.12 17.69
N LYS A 5 -16.64 -27.29 18.55
CA LYS A 5 -16.89 -26.27 19.48
C LYS A 5 -15.72 -25.98 20.31
N ASP A 6 -15.05 -26.94 20.74
CA ASP A 6 -13.94 -26.71 21.60
C ASP A 6 -12.95 -25.81 20.95
N GLU A 7 -12.68 -26.02 19.71
CA GLU A 7 -11.71 -25.20 19.09
C GLU A 7 -12.12 -23.78 19.06
N GLU A 8 -13.30 -23.50 18.80
CA GLU A 8 -13.71 -22.16 18.70
C GLU A 8 -13.47 -21.42 19.97
N VAL A 9 -13.77 -22.01 21.03
CA VAL A 9 -13.60 -21.35 22.29
C VAL A 9 -12.21 -20.93 22.57
N LYS A 10 -11.28 -21.76 22.38
CA LYS A 10 -9.92 -21.45 22.67
C LYS A 10 -9.40 -20.19 22.02
N PRO A 11 -9.56 -20.02 20.78
CA PRO A 11 -9.01 -18.86 20.16
C PRO A 11 -9.48 -17.58 20.82
N GLU A 12 -10.69 -17.54 21.17
CA GLU A 12 -11.19 -16.36 21.77
C GLU A 12 -10.52 -16.07 23.06
N GLU A 13 -10.35 -17.03 23.86
CA GLU A 13 -9.71 -16.82 25.11
C GLU A 13 -8.33 -16.26 24.94
N LYS A 14 -7.59 -16.79 24.03
CA LYS A 14 -6.26 -16.31 23.85
C LYS A 14 -6.24 -14.86 23.52
N ILE A 15 -7.09 -14.44 22.68
CA ILE A 15 -7.14 -13.06 22.31
C ILE A 15 -7.36 -12.19 23.50
N GLU A 16 -8.21 -12.53 24.36
CA GLU A 16 -8.44 -11.73 25.51
C GLU A 16 -7.19 -11.59 26.36
N GLU A 17 -6.52 -12.63 26.55
CA GLU A 17 -5.33 -12.55 27.34
C GLU A 17 -4.35 -11.58 26.77
N ILE A 18 -4.16 -11.64 25.51
CA ILE A 18 -3.23 -10.75 24.90
C ILE A 18 -3.60 -9.31 25.15
N LYS A 19 -4.82 -8.97 25.06
CA LYS A 19 -5.20 -7.63 25.31
C LYS A 19 -4.85 -7.19 26.69
N GLU A 20 -5.11 -7.95 27.64
CA GLU A 20 -4.79 -7.57 28.98
C GLU A 20 -3.32 -7.29 29.12
N ASP A 21 -2.53 -8.12 28.62
CA ASP A 21 -1.11 -7.91 28.74
C ASP A 21 -0.73 -6.59 28.14
N GLN A 22 -1.21 -6.29 27.00
CA GLN A 22 -0.85 -5.07 26.36
C GLN A 22 -1.26 -3.89 27.19
N LYS A 23 -2.39 -3.91 27.74
CA LYS A 23 -2.82 -2.82 28.50
C LYS A 23 -1.90 -2.57 29.63
N ILE A 24 -1.53 -3.55 30.33
CA ILE A 24 -0.66 -3.40 31.44
C ILE A 24 0.62 -2.75 31.03
N SER A 25 1.22 -3.23 30.04
CA SER A 25 2.47 -2.67 29.65
C SER A 25 2.32 -1.21 29.28
N GLU A 26 1.35 -0.89 28.59
CA GLU A 26 1.18 0.46 28.21
C GLU A 26 1.05 1.35 29.37
N LYS A 27 0.32 0.99 30.33
CA LYS A 27 0.19 1.80 31.40
C LYS A 27 1.46 2.08 32.01
N THR A 28 2.21 1.16 32.29
CA THR A 28 3.43 1.39 32.96
C THR A 28 4.25 2.37 32.19
N VAL A 29 4.37 2.17 30.99
CA VAL A 29 5.17 3.03 30.20
C VAL A 29 4.71 4.44 30.30
N VAL A 30 3.53 4.64 30.13
CA VAL A 30 3.03 5.93 30.14
C VAL A 30 3.32 6.64 31.38
N SER A 31 3.07 6.02 32.42
CA SER A 31 3.21 6.69 33.61
C SER A 31 4.41 7.50 33.72
N GLU A 32 5.47 6.92 33.56
CA GLU A 32 6.56 7.66 33.77
C GLU A 32 6.78 8.72 32.89
N ASN A 33 6.55 8.63 31.83
CA ASN A 33 6.83 9.62 31.00
C ASN A 33 6.34 10.89 31.29
N LYS A 34 5.28 10.96 31.57
CA LYS A 34 4.72 12.10 31.66
C LYS A 34 5.21 13.03 32.48
N GLU A 35 5.40 12.72 33.41
CA GLU A 35 5.73 13.60 34.23
C GLU A 35 6.50 14.62 33.77
N GLN A 36 7.39 14.40 33.41
CA GLN A 36 8.18 15.32 33.04
C GLN A 36 7.64 16.24 32.22
N ILE A 37 6.89 15.97 31.64
CA ILE A 37 6.39 16.75 30.75
C ILE A 37 5.91 17.93 31.15
N VAL A 38 5.32 17.89 31.92
CA VAL A 38 4.76 18.90 32.30
C VAL A 38 5.21 20.09 32.12
N GLN A 39 5.95 20.33 32.50
CA GLN A 39 6.26 21.42 32.37
C GLN A 39 5.83 22.08 31.54
N ALA A 40 5.52 21.75 31.18
CA ALA A 40 5.08 22.22 30.23
C ALA A 40 4.19 23.19 30.07
N PRO A 41 3.97 23.83 30.50
CA PRO A 41 2.99 24.73 30.34
C PRO A 41 3.04 25.13 29.12
N VAL A 42 3.44 25.24 28.93
CA VAL A 42 3.62 25.43 27.92
C VAL A 42 2.74 25.14 27.08
N GLU A 43 1.82 25.08 27.34
CA GLU A 43 0.87 24.87 26.57
C GLU A 43 1.01 25.16 25.22
N ASP A 44 1.41 26.11 24.97
CA ASP A 44 1.53 26.44 23.64
C ASP A 44 2.13 25.31 23.05
N LYS A 45 2.77 24.60 23.76
CA LYS A 45 3.33 23.53 23.23
C LYS A 45 2.38 22.76 22.48
N GLY A 46 1.22 22.80 22.73
CA GLY A 46 0.29 22.00 22.02
C GLY A 46 0.56 22.04 20.54
N THR A 47 0.91 23.13 20.08
CA THR A 47 1.11 23.21 18.67
C THR A 47 2.24 22.37 18.27
N GLN A 48 3.25 22.31 19.06
CA GLN A 48 4.31 21.56 18.68
C GLN A 48 3.95 20.17 18.56
N VAL A 49 3.13 19.71 19.37
CA VAL A 49 2.75 18.33 19.31
C VAL A 49 2.27 18.03 17.93
N VAL A 50 1.57 18.91 17.37
CA VAL A 50 1.08 18.66 16.04
C VAL A 50 2.21 18.45 15.09
N ALA A 51 3.22 19.22 15.22
CA ALA A 51 4.32 19.11 14.31
C ALA A 51 4.91 17.71 14.42
N VAL A 52 5.00 17.21 15.59
CA VAL A 52 5.61 15.90 15.73
C VAL A 52 4.80 14.88 14.97
N LYS A 53 3.51 14.90 15.05
CA LYS A 53 2.75 13.96 14.31
C LYS A 53 2.99 14.10 12.86
N THR A 54 3.21 15.27 12.42
CA THR A 54 3.44 15.45 11.01
C THR A 54 4.69 14.73 10.59
N ASP A 55 5.69 14.79 11.41
CA ASP A 55 6.93 14.16 11.04
C ASP A 55 6.74 12.66 10.92
N ASP A 56 6.01 12.05 11.80
CA ASP A 56 5.80 10.64 11.71
C ASP A 56 5.10 10.32 10.39
N ASP A 57 4.15 11.11 9.99
CA ASP A 57 3.44 10.82 8.78
C ASP A 57 4.32 11.04 7.56
N GLU A 58 5.31 11.91 7.65
CA GLU A 58 6.15 12.16 6.51
C GLU A 58 6.81 10.90 5.99
N ASN A 59 7.22 10.01 6.83
CA ASN A 59 7.90 8.81 6.39
C ASN A 59 7.00 7.59 6.33
N LYS A 60 5.75 7.74 6.70
CA LYS A 60 4.86 6.60 6.73
C LYS A 60 4.33 6.28 5.34
N VAL A 61 4.18 5.01 5.05
CA VAL A 61 3.60 4.58 3.78
C VAL A 61 2.27 3.93 4.10
N PHE A 62 1.20 4.48 3.60
CA PHE A 62 -0.14 4.01 3.92
C PHE A 62 -0.58 2.86 3.02
N ASN A 63 -1.24 1.88 3.60
CA ASN A 63 -1.82 0.80 2.81
C ASN A 63 -3.21 1.18 2.34
N LYS A 64 -3.92 1.98 3.10
CA LYS A 64 -5.24 2.43 2.72
C LYS A 64 -5.31 3.93 2.91
N VAL A 65 -5.91 4.61 2.00
CA VAL A 65 -6.01 6.07 2.03
C VAL A 65 -7.39 6.48 1.58
N GLU A 66 -7.75 7.70 1.87
CA GLU A 66 -9.04 8.22 1.46
C GLU A 66 -9.11 8.40 -0.06
N VAL A 67 -8.04 8.89 -0.67
CA VAL A 67 -7.99 9.05 -2.11
C VAL A 67 -6.73 8.37 -2.59
N GLU A 68 -6.86 7.38 -3.44
CA GLU A 68 -5.70 6.64 -3.89
C GLU A 68 -4.89 7.39 -4.93
N ALA A 69 -3.61 7.08 -5.00
CA ALA A 69 -2.75 7.67 -6.02
C ALA A 69 -3.25 7.25 -7.38
N ALA A 70 -3.01 8.06 -8.38
CA ALA A 70 -3.52 7.80 -9.72
C ALA A 70 -2.52 8.18 -10.79
N PHE A 71 -2.62 7.54 -11.94
CA PHE A 71 -1.78 7.87 -13.07
C PHE A 71 -2.15 9.28 -13.54
N PRO A 72 -1.20 10.07 -13.98
CA PRO A 72 -1.49 11.42 -14.43
C PRO A 72 -2.52 11.40 -15.55
N GLY A 73 -3.61 12.09 -15.37
CA GLY A 73 -4.66 12.11 -16.38
C GLY A 73 -5.74 11.08 -16.15
N GLY A 74 -5.60 10.22 -15.16
CA GLY A 74 -6.65 9.28 -14.80
C GLY A 74 -6.66 8.00 -15.61
N ASP A 75 -7.76 7.25 -15.50
CA ASP A 75 -7.83 5.94 -16.12
C ASP A 75 -7.76 5.98 -17.64
N ALA A 76 -8.34 6.96 -18.27
CA ALA A 76 -8.29 7.03 -19.73
C ALA A 76 -6.85 7.25 -20.20
N ALA A 77 -6.13 8.11 -19.50
CA ALA A 77 -4.75 8.36 -19.85
C ALA A 77 -3.90 7.10 -19.62
N TRP A 78 -4.23 6.35 -18.57
CA TRP A 78 -3.52 5.12 -18.28
C TRP A 78 -3.72 4.11 -19.41
N ARG A 79 -4.96 3.97 -19.87
CA ARG A 79 -5.22 3.03 -20.98
C ARG A 79 -4.48 3.43 -22.23
N ASN A 80 -4.45 4.73 -22.54
CA ASN A 80 -3.76 5.18 -23.72
C ASN A 80 -2.25 4.95 -23.58
N TYR A 81 -1.72 5.17 -22.38
CA TYR A 81 -0.31 4.93 -22.13
C TYR A 81 0.04 3.47 -22.35
N LEU A 82 -0.82 2.56 -21.85
CA LEU A 82 -0.55 1.15 -22.02
C LEU A 82 -0.59 0.75 -23.47
N GLN A 83 -1.54 1.28 -24.23
CA GLN A 83 -1.62 0.93 -25.63
C GLN A 83 -0.35 1.33 -26.40
N LYS A 84 0.27 2.41 -25.98
CA LYS A 84 1.46 2.86 -26.66
C LYS A 84 2.73 2.22 -26.15
N THR A 85 2.75 1.85 -24.88
CA THR A 85 3.99 1.43 -24.26
C THR A 85 4.10 -0.07 -23.97
N LEU A 86 2.97 -0.72 -23.72
CA LEU A 86 3.00 -2.12 -23.33
C LEU A 86 3.24 -3.01 -24.53
N ASN A 87 4.18 -3.93 -24.42
CA ASN A 87 4.43 -4.87 -25.50
C ASN A 87 3.52 -6.06 -25.30
N GLY A 88 2.39 -6.09 -25.99
CA GLY A 88 1.41 -7.14 -25.81
C GLY A 88 1.84 -8.49 -26.33
N ASN A 89 2.95 -8.55 -27.07
CA ASN A 89 3.41 -9.82 -27.60
C ASN A 89 4.29 -10.60 -26.63
N VAL A 90 4.66 -10.00 -25.53
CA VAL A 90 5.56 -10.65 -24.59
C VAL A 90 5.03 -12.03 -24.18
N PRO A 91 3.77 -12.21 -23.80
CA PRO A 91 3.35 -13.54 -23.40
C PRO A 91 3.38 -14.53 -24.55
N VAL A 92 3.01 -14.12 -25.74
CA VAL A 92 3.02 -15.00 -26.89
C VAL A 92 4.45 -15.40 -27.21
N ASP A 93 5.37 -14.45 -27.20
CA ASP A 93 6.77 -14.73 -27.50
C ASP A 93 7.36 -15.71 -26.47
N ASN A 94 6.78 -15.81 -25.31
CA ASN A 94 7.26 -16.71 -24.28
C ASN A 94 6.39 -17.94 -24.14
N GLY A 95 5.55 -18.22 -25.11
CA GLY A 95 4.82 -19.47 -25.13
C GLY A 95 3.46 -19.53 -24.45
N ALA A 96 2.87 -18.39 -24.18
CA ALA A 96 1.57 -18.38 -23.52
C ALA A 96 0.48 -18.82 -24.49
N ASN A 97 -0.51 -19.53 -23.96
CA ASN A 97 -1.65 -19.92 -24.76
C ASN A 97 -2.63 -18.76 -24.87
N GLU A 98 -3.58 -18.86 -25.77
CA GLU A 98 -4.56 -17.81 -25.90
C GLU A 98 -5.31 -17.67 -24.60
N GLY A 99 -5.76 -16.51 -24.31
CA GLY A 99 -6.46 -16.21 -23.07
C GLY A 99 -6.17 -14.82 -22.57
N THR A 100 -6.75 -14.50 -21.45
CA THR A 100 -6.53 -13.20 -20.82
C THR A 100 -5.76 -13.41 -19.53
N TYR A 101 -4.71 -12.64 -19.33
CA TYR A 101 -3.86 -12.75 -18.17
C TYR A 101 -3.76 -11.40 -17.49
N THR A 102 -3.77 -11.38 -16.17
CA THR A 102 -3.67 -10.12 -15.43
C THR A 102 -2.49 -10.17 -14.48
N VAL A 103 -1.66 -9.14 -14.54
CA VAL A 103 -0.54 -8.97 -13.64
C VAL A 103 -0.92 -7.85 -12.70
N ILE A 104 -0.78 -8.06 -11.39
CA ILE A 104 -1.04 -7.00 -10.44
C ILE A 104 0.31 -6.53 -9.92
N VAL A 105 0.62 -5.27 -10.17
CA VAL A 105 1.88 -4.68 -9.73
C VAL A 105 1.61 -3.79 -8.55
N ARG A 106 2.39 -3.93 -7.50
CA ARG A 106 2.26 -3.08 -6.33
C ARG A 106 3.49 -2.19 -6.25
N PHE A 107 3.30 -0.96 -5.93
CA PHE A 107 4.40 -0.02 -5.80
C PHE A 107 4.01 1.10 -4.85
N ILE A 108 4.98 1.88 -4.45
CA ILE A 108 4.74 3.01 -3.57
C ILE A 108 4.75 4.27 -4.40
N VAL A 109 3.71 5.10 -4.25
CA VAL A 109 3.69 6.42 -4.87
C VAL A 109 3.98 7.38 -3.74
N SER A 110 5.09 8.09 -3.85
CA SER A 110 5.49 9.02 -2.81
C SER A 110 4.69 10.31 -2.93
N LYS A 111 4.69 11.10 -1.89
CA LYS A 111 3.89 12.32 -1.91
C LYS A 111 4.34 13.30 -2.99
N ASP A 112 5.50 13.12 -3.58
CA ASP A 112 5.93 13.97 -4.66
C ASP A 112 5.63 13.32 -6.01
N GLY A 113 4.94 12.18 -6.04
CA GLY A 113 4.57 11.52 -7.27
C GLY A 113 5.58 10.54 -7.83
N SER A 114 6.70 10.33 -7.16
CA SER A 114 7.70 9.38 -7.65
C SER A 114 7.34 7.97 -7.19
N LEU A 115 7.89 6.98 -7.86
CA LEU A 115 7.58 5.58 -7.57
C LEU A 115 8.76 4.85 -6.97
N SER A 116 8.46 3.86 -6.14
CA SER A 116 9.49 3.00 -5.58
C SER A 116 8.89 1.64 -5.24
N ASP A 117 9.75 0.67 -4.94
CA ASP A 117 9.34 -0.68 -4.55
C ASP A 117 8.35 -1.31 -5.53
N VAL A 118 8.64 -1.25 -6.81
CA VAL A 118 7.76 -1.79 -7.84
C VAL A 118 7.92 -3.30 -7.89
N THR A 119 6.88 -4.04 -7.52
CA THR A 119 6.95 -5.50 -7.51
C THR A 119 5.63 -6.08 -8.00
N CYS A 120 5.65 -7.32 -8.45
CA CYS A 120 4.43 -7.98 -8.87
C CYS A 120 3.85 -8.76 -7.72
N GLU A 121 2.56 -8.60 -7.48
CA GLU A 121 1.89 -9.40 -6.47
C GLU A 121 1.27 -10.64 -7.11
N SER A 122 0.92 -10.56 -8.37
CA SER A 122 0.33 -11.68 -9.06
C SER A 122 1.02 -11.79 -10.42
N ASP A 123 1.62 -12.93 -10.69
CA ASP A 123 2.43 -13.09 -11.89
C ASP A 123 2.01 -14.35 -12.63
N PRO A 124 1.34 -14.22 -13.77
CA PRO A 124 0.97 -15.39 -14.54
C PRO A 124 2.14 -16.02 -15.30
N GLY A 125 3.30 -15.40 -15.29
CA GLY A 125 4.45 -15.96 -15.96
C GLY A 125 4.59 -15.41 -17.38
N PHE A 126 5.33 -16.12 -18.21
CA PHE A 126 5.54 -15.78 -19.61
C PHE A 126 6.10 -14.36 -19.81
N GLY A 127 6.88 -13.88 -18.86
CA GLY A 127 7.53 -12.57 -19.01
C GLY A 127 6.63 -11.39 -18.75
N MET A 128 5.37 -11.63 -18.39
CA MET A 128 4.43 -10.55 -18.23
C MET A 128 4.75 -9.67 -17.04
N CYS A 129 5.27 -10.25 -15.96
CA CYS A 129 5.61 -9.44 -14.80
C CYS A 129 6.73 -8.46 -15.16
N ALA A 130 7.75 -8.92 -15.81
CA ALA A 130 8.88 -8.06 -16.16
C ALA A 130 8.40 -6.92 -17.06
N GLU A 131 7.52 -7.23 -17.99
CA GLU A 131 7.03 -6.20 -18.89
C GLU A 131 6.16 -5.18 -18.13
N ALA A 132 5.31 -5.66 -17.23
CA ALA A 132 4.46 -4.77 -16.46
C ALA A 132 5.30 -3.85 -15.60
N VAL A 133 6.33 -4.38 -14.95
CA VAL A 133 7.20 -3.58 -14.11
C VAL A 133 7.92 -2.55 -14.96
N ARG A 134 8.39 -2.94 -16.14
CA ARG A 134 9.10 -2.02 -17.02
C ARG A 134 8.18 -0.85 -17.38
N VAL A 135 6.94 -1.14 -17.73
CA VAL A 135 6.01 -0.11 -18.14
C VAL A 135 5.72 0.84 -16.98
N ILE A 136 5.54 0.31 -15.79
CA ILE A 136 5.25 1.17 -14.65
C ILE A 136 6.46 2.01 -14.28
N LYS A 137 7.65 1.45 -14.35
CA LYS A 137 8.84 2.21 -13.98
C LYS A 137 9.11 3.36 -14.94
N LYS A 138 8.58 3.31 -16.14
CA LYS A 138 8.78 4.39 -17.06
C LYS A 138 7.86 5.58 -16.80
N THR A 139 6.88 5.41 -15.93
CA THR A 139 5.93 6.50 -15.68
C THR A 139 6.52 7.50 -14.71
N LYS A 140 5.99 8.70 -14.73
CA LYS A 140 6.44 9.73 -13.83
C LYS A 140 5.27 10.60 -13.41
N ASN A 141 5.48 11.35 -12.36
CA ASN A 141 4.51 12.37 -11.96
C ASN A 141 3.13 11.82 -11.65
N TRP A 142 3.07 10.73 -10.92
CA TRP A 142 1.79 10.22 -10.50
C TRP A 142 1.14 11.22 -9.54
N THR A 143 -0.18 11.20 -9.50
CA THR A 143 -0.91 12.03 -8.55
C THR A 143 -0.85 11.31 -7.22
N PRO A 144 -0.30 11.92 -6.17
CA PRO A 144 -0.14 11.23 -4.90
C PRO A 144 -1.46 10.94 -4.21
N ALA A 145 -1.46 9.97 -3.32
CA ALA A 145 -2.62 9.67 -2.51
C ALA A 145 -2.86 10.80 -1.52
N ILE A 146 -4.10 10.91 -1.06
CA ILE A 146 -4.46 11.95 -0.12
C ILE A 146 -5.07 11.33 1.12
N GLN A 147 -4.61 11.76 2.27
CA GLN A 147 -5.14 11.31 3.54
C GLN A 147 -5.21 12.54 4.45
N ASN A 148 -6.38 12.79 5.02
CA ASN A 148 -6.60 13.93 5.88
C ASN A 148 -6.22 15.25 5.18
N GLY A 149 -6.57 15.33 3.90
CA GLY A 149 -6.34 16.57 3.15
C GLY A 149 -4.91 16.83 2.72
N ARG A 150 -4.00 15.87 2.93
CA ARG A 150 -2.61 16.07 2.56
C ARG A 150 -2.12 14.96 1.67
N ASN A 151 -1.11 15.24 0.85
CA ASN A 151 -0.50 14.22 0.02
C ASN A 151 0.34 13.33 0.93
N VAL A 152 0.24 12.03 0.72
CA VAL A 152 0.98 11.07 1.55
C VAL A 152 1.61 10.02 0.67
N ASN A 153 2.57 9.27 1.24
CA ASN A 153 3.16 8.14 0.56
C ASN A 153 2.21 6.97 0.73
N ALA A 154 1.92 6.24 -0.32
CA ALA A 154 0.98 5.14 -0.21
C ALA A 154 1.27 4.05 -1.21
N TYR A 155 0.87 2.83 -0.89
CA TYR A 155 0.98 1.73 -1.80
C TYR A 155 -0.16 1.85 -2.83
N ARG A 156 0.16 1.45 -4.04
CA ARG A 156 -0.84 1.41 -5.11
C ARG A 156 -0.72 0.08 -5.81
N ARG A 157 -1.84 -0.55 -6.11
CA ARG A 157 -1.87 -1.79 -6.88
C ARG A 157 -2.48 -1.45 -8.21
N GLN A 158 -1.79 -1.81 -9.26
CA GLN A 158 -2.26 -1.50 -10.60
C GLN A 158 -2.33 -2.78 -11.42
N PRO A 159 -3.52 -3.21 -11.82
CA PRO A 159 -3.62 -4.39 -12.65
C PRO A 159 -3.31 -4.04 -14.10
N ILE A 160 -2.62 -4.92 -14.78
CA ILE A 160 -2.33 -4.77 -16.20
C ILE A 160 -2.74 -6.06 -16.86
N THR A 161 -3.61 -5.97 -17.85
CA THR A 161 -4.16 -7.15 -18.50
C THR A 161 -3.55 -7.35 -19.87
N PHE A 162 -3.11 -8.59 -20.14
CA PHE A 162 -2.60 -8.96 -21.44
C PHE A 162 -3.63 -9.88 -22.08
N ALA A 163 -3.93 -9.65 -23.33
CA ALA A 163 -4.86 -10.50 -24.07
C ALA A 163 -4.07 -11.22 -25.15
N VAL A 164 -4.08 -12.55 -25.12
CA VAL A 164 -3.38 -13.34 -26.12
C VAL A 164 -4.47 -13.94 -27.00
N GLU A 165 -4.43 -13.63 -28.25
CA GLU A 165 -5.43 -14.12 -29.17
C GLU A 165 -5.01 -15.40 -29.86
N ALA A 166 -5.96 -16.13 -30.38
CA ALA A 166 -5.63 -17.39 -31.03
C ALA A 166 -4.81 -17.10 -32.26
N GLN A 167 -3.86 -18.00 -32.56
CA GLN A 167 -2.97 -17.82 -33.70
C GLN A 167 -3.56 -18.44 -34.97
#